data_29c2c1b87522822d97669f9fb30815d3
#
_entry.id   29c2c1b87522822d97669f9fb30815d3
#
_cell.length_a   1.000
_cell.length_b   1.000
_cell.length_c   1.000
_cell.angle_alpha   90.00
_cell.angle_beta   90.00
_cell.angle_gamma   90.00
#
_symmetry.space_group_name_H-M   'P 1'
#
loop_
_entity.id
_entity.type
_entity.pdbx_description
1 polymer ?
#
loop_
_entity_poly.entity_id
_entity_poly.type
_entity_poly.pdbx_seq_one_letter_code
_entity_poly.pdbx_strand_id
1 'polypeptide(L)' 'MATKKVKVQVLKAFIDRRSKRVHAVGDVLNITENRLAEIRKVDPGLVQEIN' A
#
# COMPACT_ATOMS: atom_id res chain seq x y z
N MET A 1 -8.00 7.58 18.62
CA MET A 1 -8.07 6.15 18.39
C MET A 1 -6.88 5.67 17.58
N ALA A 2 -6.31 4.58 18.02
CA ALA A 2 -5.13 4.06 17.35
C ALA A 2 -5.53 3.43 16.02
N THR A 3 -4.93 3.88 14.95
CA THR A 3 -5.11 3.28 13.64
C THR A 3 -4.02 2.24 13.44
N LYS A 4 -4.41 1.02 13.16
CA LYS A 4 -3.47 -0.07 12.95
C LYS A 4 -2.73 0.14 11.64
N LYS A 5 -1.41 0.10 11.71
CA LYS A 5 -0.58 0.17 10.51
C LYS A 5 -0.06 -1.21 10.16
N VAL A 6 0.04 -1.48 8.88
CA VAL A 6 0.55 -2.74 8.37
C VAL A 6 1.69 -2.47 7.40
N LYS A 7 2.63 -3.40 7.34
CA LYS A 7 3.70 -3.34 6.36
C LYS A 7 3.29 -4.05 5.10
N VAL A 8 3.50 -3.42 3.98
CA VAL A 8 3.23 -4.02 2.68
C VAL A 8 4.42 -3.81 1.77
N GLN A 9 4.62 -4.77 0.88
CA GLN A 9 5.64 -4.68 -0.16
C GLN A 9 4.97 -4.40 -1.49
N VAL A 10 5.52 -3.44 -2.22
CA VAL A 10 5.00 -3.08 -3.54
C VAL A 10 5.38 -4.15 -4.54
N LEU A 11 4.39 -4.74 -5.19
CA LEU A 11 4.58 -5.77 -6.21
C LEU A 11 4.64 -5.19 -7.62
N LYS A 12 3.96 -4.09 -7.84
CA LYS A 12 3.95 -3.38 -9.13
C LYS A 12 4.08 -1.90 -8.88
N ALA A 13 4.87 -1.22 -9.69
CA ALA A 13 5.00 0.23 -9.59
C ALA A 13 3.65 0.90 -9.79
N PHE A 14 3.33 1.86 -8.93
CA PHE A 14 2.07 2.60 -9.03
C PHE A 14 2.22 3.99 -8.44
N ILE A 15 1.26 4.85 -8.77
CA ILE A 15 1.23 6.21 -8.25
C ILE A 15 0.11 6.30 -7.21
N ASP A 16 0.48 6.75 -6.01
CA ASP A 16 -0.48 6.99 -4.95
C ASP A 16 -1.17 8.33 -5.23
N ARG A 17 -2.47 8.28 -5.47
CA ARG A 17 -3.24 9.48 -5.82
C ARG A 17 -3.34 10.48 -4.69
N ARG A 18 -3.32 10.02 -3.45
CA ARG A 18 -3.45 10.93 -2.31
C ARG A 18 -2.19 11.73 -2.07
N SER A 19 -1.06 11.06 -2.04
CA SER A 19 0.21 11.72 -1.78
C SER A 19 0.94 12.10 -3.06
N LYS A 20 0.44 11.67 -4.21
CA LYS A 20 1.07 11.87 -5.52
C LYS A 20 2.50 11.36 -5.55
N ARG A 21 2.74 10.27 -4.83
CA ARG A 21 4.05 9.64 -4.79
C ARG A 21 4.08 8.41 -5.66
N VAL A 22 5.21 8.21 -6.30
CA VAL A 22 5.45 7.00 -7.10
C VAL A 22 6.10 5.97 -6.20
N HIS A 23 5.53 4.76 -6.19
CA HIS A 23 6.09 3.63 -5.45
C HIS A 23 6.64 2.62 -6.44
N ALA A 24 7.89 2.24 -6.24
CA ALA A 24 8.56 1.29 -7.11
C ALA A 24 8.41 -0.13 -6.59
N VAL A 25 8.58 -1.10 -7.47
CA VAL A 25 8.56 -2.51 -7.10
C VAL A 25 9.63 -2.78 -6.06
N GLY A 26 9.25 -3.49 -5.00
CA GLY A 26 10.16 -3.82 -3.92
C GLY A 26 10.14 -2.85 -2.75
N ASP A 27 9.48 -1.72 -2.89
CA ASP A 27 9.34 -0.77 -1.80
C ASP A 27 8.51 -1.36 -0.67
N VAL A 28 8.88 -1.05 0.56
CA VAL A 28 8.13 -1.44 1.75
C VAL A 28 7.45 -0.20 2.30
N LEU A 29 6.14 -0.30 2.50
CA LEU A 29 5.35 0.83 2.98
C LEU A 29 4.67 0.47 4.29
N ASN A 30 4.55 1.47 5.16
CA ASN A 30 3.71 1.37 6.36
C ASN A 30 2.43 2.15 6.11
N ILE A 31 1.33 1.45 6.00
CA ILE A 31 0.03 2.06 5.70
C ILE A 31 -1.01 1.55 6.68
N THR A 32 -2.13 2.26 6.77
CA THR A 32 -3.23 1.82 7.62
C THR A 32 -4.01 0.71 6.94
N GLU A 33 -4.74 -0.08 7.74
CA GLU A 33 -5.59 -1.13 7.18
C GLU A 33 -6.63 -0.56 6.21
N ASN A 34 -7.19 0.59 6.52
CA ASN A 34 -8.15 1.24 5.63
C ASN A 34 -7.51 1.58 4.29
N ARG A 35 -6.27 2.09 4.33
CA ARG A 35 -5.56 2.42 3.11
C ARG A 35 -5.26 1.17 2.29
N LEU A 36 -4.87 0.10 2.97
CA LEU A 36 -4.61 -1.18 2.31
C LEU A 36 -5.87 -1.70 1.62
N ALA A 37 -7.02 -1.59 2.27
CA ALA A 37 -8.28 -2.01 1.68
C ALA A 37 -8.60 -1.21 0.42
N GLU A 38 -8.34 0.10 0.43
CA GLU A 38 -8.55 0.93 -0.75
C GLU A 38 -7.67 0.48 -1.91
N ILE A 39 -6.40 0.23 -1.64
CA ILE A 39 -5.47 -0.23 -2.67
C ILE A 39 -5.91 -1.57 -3.25
N ARG A 40 -6.35 -2.48 -2.40
CA ARG A 40 -6.81 -3.79 -2.84
C ARG A 40 -8.07 -3.72 -3.69
N LYS A 41 -8.92 -2.73 -3.43
CA LYS A 41 -10.10 -2.52 -4.25
C LYS A 41 -9.75 -2.12 -5.67
N VAL A 42 -8.71 -1.31 -5.81
CA VAL A 42 -8.27 -0.86 -7.13
C VAL A 42 -7.55 -2.00 -7.86
N ASP A 43 -6.58 -2.62 -7.18
CA ASP A 43 -5.83 -3.73 -7.76
C ASP A 43 -5.21 -4.53 -6.63
N PRO A 44 -5.73 -5.73 -6.35
CA PRO A 44 -5.20 -6.55 -5.26
C PRO A 44 -3.77 -7.03 -5.49
N GLY A 45 -3.27 -6.94 -6.73
CA GLY A 45 -1.92 -7.34 -7.04
C GLY A 45 -0.88 -6.23 -6.94
N LEU A 46 -1.24 -5.05 -6.47
CA LEU A 46 -0.29 -3.94 -6.35
C LEU A 46 0.67 -4.12 -5.18
N VAL A 47 0.16 -4.59 -4.05
CA VAL A 47 0.96 -4.73 -2.83
C VAL A 47 0.65 -6.04 -2.15
N GLN A 48 1.60 -6.48 -1.35
CA GLN A 48 1.46 -7.70 -0.55
C GLN A 48 1.75 -7.36 0.91
N GLU A 49 0.88 -7.80 1.80
CA GLU A 49 1.12 -7.63 3.22
C GLU A 49 2.24 -8.58 3.66
N ILE A 50 3.25 -8.01 4.33
CA ILE A 50 4.43 -8.77 4.74
C ILE A 50 4.63 -8.77 6.26
N ASN A 51 3.68 -8.28 6.97
CA ASN A 51 3.78 -8.19 8.43
C ASN A 51 3.71 -9.58 9.06
#